data_0cb2a4733a0c8c6aee2a52db82b39761
#
_entry.id   0cb2a4733a0c8c6aee2a52db82b39761
#
_cell.length_a   1.000
_cell.length_b   1.000
_cell.length_c   1.000
_cell.angle_alpha   90.00
_cell.angle_beta   90.00
_cell.angle_gamma   90.00
#
_symmetry.space_group_name_H-M   'P 1'
#
loop_
_entity.id
_entity.type
_entity.pdbx_description
1 polymer ?
#
loop_
_entity_poly.entity_id
_entity_poly.type
_entity_poly.pdbx_seq_one_letter_code
_entity_poly.pdbx_strand_id
1 'polypeptide(L)'
;RDRAGASYVRSAFDTNEELADAIREKLGGTATVFIGSSGAAIEHEIAFRYGVLGCNGIYNSFSLGPEITFDTMPFGFKNQVIFGSINFRQDHMEEAIRILLDSCYDEIVELIDKDEFTEDPVNAYENKIYAKGAPMKTAVIWNEQYII
;
A
#
# COMPACT_ATOMS: atom_id res chain seq x y z
N ARG A 1 13.64 7.75 -0.95
CA ARG A 1 12.46 8.64 -0.86
C ARG A 1 12.34 9.55 -2.07
N ASP A 2 13.45 10.10 -2.54
CA ASP A 2 13.46 11.06 -3.66
C ASP A 2 13.49 10.38 -5.05
N ARG A 3 13.87 9.11 -5.13
CA ARG A 3 14.01 8.37 -6.40
C ARG A 3 12.69 8.14 -7.14
N ALA A 4 11.57 7.97 -6.41
CA ALA A 4 10.26 7.71 -7.01
C ALA A 4 9.45 8.98 -7.27
N GLY A 5 9.94 10.18 -6.97
CA GLY A 5 9.20 11.44 -7.11
C GLY A 5 7.98 11.54 -6.18
N ALA A 6 7.87 10.64 -5.19
CA ALA A 6 6.73 10.58 -4.30
C ALA A 6 6.90 11.52 -3.10
N SER A 7 5.83 12.19 -2.73
CA SER A 7 5.74 12.91 -1.46
C SER A 7 5.37 11.95 -0.33
N TYR A 8 5.86 12.22 0.86
CA TYR A 8 5.66 11.39 2.03
C TYR A 8 5.08 12.20 3.19
N VAL A 9 4.06 11.63 3.83
CA VAL A 9 3.50 12.13 5.09
C VAL A 9 3.64 11.00 6.13
N ARG A 10 4.22 11.31 7.28
CA ARG A 10 4.30 10.35 8.40
C ARG A 10 2.91 10.10 8.97
N SER A 11 2.62 8.87 9.37
CA SER A 11 1.37 8.51 10.06
C SER A 11 1.39 8.77 11.57
N ALA A 12 2.46 9.35 12.12
CA ALA A 12 2.61 9.62 13.55
C ALA A 12 2.00 10.97 13.93
N PHE A 13 0.68 11.04 13.94
CA PHE A 13 -0.13 12.16 14.41
C PHE A 13 -0.98 11.70 15.60
N ASP A 14 -1.38 12.64 16.46
CA ASP A 14 -2.19 12.34 17.63
C ASP A 14 -3.64 12.02 17.25
N THR A 15 -4.11 12.57 16.10
CA THR A 15 -5.46 12.34 15.59
C THR A 15 -5.47 12.05 14.10
N ASN A 16 -6.53 11.36 13.65
CA ASN A 16 -6.76 11.09 12.22
C ASN A 16 -7.05 12.38 11.43
N GLU A 17 -7.59 13.39 12.08
CA GLU A 17 -7.86 14.68 11.46
C GLU A 17 -6.56 15.42 11.14
N GLU A 18 -5.61 15.46 12.09
CA GLU A 18 -4.29 16.05 11.85
C GLU A 18 -3.53 15.33 10.73
N LEU A 19 -3.62 14.01 10.67
CA LEU A 19 -3.05 13.25 9.55
C LEU A 19 -3.69 13.63 8.23
N ALA A 20 -5.02 13.75 8.19
CA ALA A 20 -5.75 14.15 6.98
C ALA A 20 -5.40 15.58 6.54
N ASP A 21 -5.24 16.50 7.49
CA ASP A 21 -4.82 17.87 7.21
C ASP A 21 -3.41 17.92 6.64
N ALA A 22 -2.47 17.19 7.22
CA ALA A 22 -1.10 17.10 6.72
C ALA A 22 -1.04 16.50 5.31
N ILE A 23 -1.90 15.53 4.99
CA ILE A 23 -2.00 14.96 3.65
C ILE A 23 -2.54 16.02 2.68
N ARG A 24 -3.62 16.74 3.03
CA ARG A 24 -4.18 17.79 2.18
C ARG A 24 -3.21 18.94 1.95
N GLU A 25 -2.49 19.37 2.98
CA GLU A 25 -1.43 20.37 2.86
C GLU A 25 -0.35 19.92 1.88
N LYS A 26 0.10 18.67 2.00
CA LYS A 26 1.15 18.11 1.13
C LYS A 26 0.70 17.97 -0.33
N LEU A 27 -0.58 17.69 -0.56
CA LEU A 27 -1.18 17.62 -1.88
C LEU A 27 -1.50 19.01 -2.48
N GLY A 28 -1.57 20.05 -1.66
CA GLY A 28 -2.10 21.35 -2.06
C GLY A 28 -3.63 21.35 -2.27
N GLY A 29 -4.33 20.40 -1.65
CA GLY A 29 -5.78 20.23 -1.78
C GLY A 29 -6.25 18.80 -1.49
N THR A 30 -7.31 18.38 -2.19
CA THR A 30 -7.87 17.03 -2.06
C THR A 30 -7.33 16.07 -3.12
N ALA A 31 -7.30 14.79 -2.81
CA ALA A 31 -6.93 13.75 -3.75
C ALA A 31 -8.04 13.48 -4.78
N THR A 32 -7.68 13.22 -6.01
CA THR A 32 -8.60 12.71 -7.05
C THR A 32 -8.69 11.18 -7.05
N VAL A 33 -7.62 10.52 -6.62
CA VAL A 33 -7.56 9.07 -6.45
C VAL A 33 -6.97 8.75 -5.08
N PHE A 34 -7.60 7.83 -4.37
CA PHE A 34 -7.12 7.28 -3.11
C PHE A 34 -7.03 5.75 -3.23
N ILE A 35 -5.87 5.19 -2.96
CA ILE A 35 -5.66 3.75 -2.98
C ILE A 35 -5.44 3.28 -1.54
N GLY A 36 -6.43 2.56 -1.01
CA GLY A 36 -6.35 1.92 0.30
C GLY A 36 -5.66 0.57 0.18
N SER A 37 -4.44 0.46 0.67
CA SER A 37 -3.59 -0.72 0.49
C SER A 37 -3.26 -1.46 1.78
N SER A 38 -3.52 -0.87 2.95
CA SER A 38 -3.23 -1.50 4.24
C SER A 38 -4.38 -2.34 4.79
N GLY A 39 -5.61 -2.09 4.33
CA GLY A 39 -6.83 -2.68 4.89
C GLY A 39 -7.23 -2.11 6.26
N ALA A 40 -6.59 -1.06 6.72
CA ALA A 40 -6.94 -0.42 7.98
C ALA A 40 -8.19 0.46 7.84
N ALA A 41 -9.10 0.38 8.81
CA ALA A 41 -10.33 1.19 8.82
C ALA A 41 -10.05 2.71 8.74
N ILE A 42 -8.90 3.15 9.26
CA ILE A 42 -8.45 4.54 9.21
C ILE A 42 -8.34 5.09 7.78
N GLU A 43 -8.02 4.28 6.78
CA GLU A 43 -7.93 4.73 5.38
C GLU A 43 -9.27 5.29 4.88
N HIS A 44 -10.37 4.64 5.26
CA HIS A 44 -11.72 5.09 4.91
C HIS A 44 -12.12 6.36 5.65
N GLU A 45 -11.76 6.46 6.94
CA GLU A 45 -11.99 7.69 7.69
C GLU A 45 -11.24 8.88 7.08
N ILE A 46 -9.96 8.70 6.77
CA ILE A 46 -9.15 9.74 6.13
C ILE A 46 -9.73 10.13 4.77
N ALA A 47 -10.09 9.16 3.94
CA ALA A 47 -10.61 9.42 2.60
C ALA A 47 -11.95 10.17 2.64
N PHE A 48 -12.92 9.65 3.41
CA PHE A 48 -14.32 10.11 3.34
C PHE A 48 -14.68 11.07 4.46
N ARG A 49 -14.47 10.70 5.73
CA ARG A 49 -14.87 11.50 6.89
C ARG A 49 -14.06 12.77 7.00
N TYR A 50 -12.75 12.67 6.89
CA TYR A 50 -11.84 13.82 6.95
C TYR A 50 -11.57 14.45 5.58
N GLY A 51 -12.20 13.93 4.52
CA GLY A 51 -12.31 14.59 3.22
C GLY A 51 -11.00 14.74 2.46
N VAL A 52 -10.07 13.82 2.62
CA VAL A 52 -8.87 13.77 1.78
C VAL A 52 -9.25 13.46 0.34
N LEU A 53 -10.23 12.58 0.11
CA LEU A 53 -10.79 12.34 -1.23
C LEU A 53 -11.75 13.47 -1.62
N GLY A 54 -11.47 14.13 -2.73
CA GLY A 54 -12.24 15.28 -3.23
C GLY A 54 -13.52 14.91 -3.95
N CYS A 55 -14.17 15.93 -4.54
CA CYS A 55 -15.33 15.73 -5.42
C CYS A 55 -14.92 14.96 -6.68
N ASN A 56 -15.81 14.08 -7.17
CA ASN A 56 -15.58 13.16 -8.27
C ASN A 56 -14.37 12.24 -8.05
N GLY A 57 -13.96 12.07 -6.80
CA GLY A 57 -12.81 11.26 -6.43
C GLY A 57 -13.11 9.77 -6.49
N ILE A 58 -12.07 8.99 -6.73
CA ILE A 58 -12.12 7.53 -6.83
C ILE A 58 -11.35 6.91 -5.66
N TYR A 59 -12.05 6.09 -4.87
CA TYR A 59 -11.41 5.26 -3.84
C TYR A 59 -11.26 3.84 -4.37
N ASN A 60 -10.03 3.36 -4.45
CA ASN A 60 -9.73 1.97 -4.75
C ASN A 60 -9.39 1.23 -3.45
N SER A 61 -10.24 0.28 -3.05
CA SER A 61 -9.96 -0.66 -1.98
C SER A 61 -9.13 -1.83 -2.53
N PHE A 62 -7.83 -1.75 -2.32
CA PHE A 62 -6.87 -2.74 -2.84
C PHE A 62 -6.50 -3.82 -1.80
N SER A 63 -7.02 -3.73 -0.60
CA SER A 63 -6.69 -4.63 0.51
C SER A 63 -7.93 -5.24 1.14
N LEU A 64 -7.74 -6.35 1.85
CA LEU A 64 -8.75 -6.93 2.72
C LEU A 64 -8.71 -6.21 4.07
N GLY A 65 -9.84 -5.66 4.48
CA GLY A 65 -10.01 -4.97 5.75
C GLY A 65 -11.21 -5.48 6.53
N PRO A 66 -11.41 -4.97 7.75
CA PRO A 66 -12.60 -5.24 8.54
C PRO A 66 -13.85 -4.63 7.87
N GLU A 67 -15.01 -5.01 8.37
CA GLU A 67 -16.25 -4.30 8.05
C GLU A 67 -16.13 -2.83 8.44
N ILE A 68 -16.56 -1.94 7.55
CA ILE A 68 -16.53 -0.50 7.75
C ILE A 68 -17.94 0.09 7.55
N THR A 69 -18.23 1.12 8.32
CA THR A 69 -19.44 1.91 8.16
C THR A 69 -19.06 3.35 7.82
N PHE A 70 -19.67 3.93 6.81
CA PHE A 70 -19.46 5.33 6.45
C PHE A 70 -20.78 6.01 6.09
N ASP A 71 -20.80 7.35 6.27
CA ASP A 71 -21.94 8.15 5.89
C ASP A 71 -22.03 8.29 4.36
N THR A 72 -23.14 7.82 3.79
CA THR A 72 -23.36 7.85 2.35
C THR A 72 -23.76 9.23 1.82
N MET A 73 -24.22 10.13 2.68
CA MET A 73 -24.68 11.44 2.25
C MET A 73 -23.55 12.32 1.70
N PRO A 74 -22.44 12.56 2.44
CA PRO A 74 -21.28 13.28 1.88
C PRO A 74 -20.69 12.59 0.65
N PHE A 75 -20.71 11.27 0.62
CA PHE A 75 -20.25 10.47 -0.51
C PHE A 75 -21.08 10.77 -1.78
N GLY A 76 -22.42 10.76 -1.68
CA GLY A 76 -23.31 11.08 -2.79
C GLY A 76 -23.18 12.52 -3.27
N PHE A 77 -23.12 13.49 -2.34
CA PHE A 77 -22.95 14.90 -2.71
C PHE A 77 -21.62 15.21 -3.41
N LYS A 78 -20.60 14.42 -3.16
CA LYS A 78 -19.29 14.59 -3.79
C LYS A 78 -19.13 13.77 -5.08
N ASN A 79 -20.16 13.01 -5.50
CA ASN A 79 -20.09 12.12 -6.66
C ASN A 79 -18.86 11.19 -6.61
N GLN A 80 -18.58 10.63 -5.45
CA GLN A 80 -17.40 9.76 -5.26
C GLN A 80 -17.71 8.34 -5.71
N VAL A 81 -16.66 7.61 -6.10
CA VAL A 81 -16.75 6.21 -6.53
C VAL A 81 -15.87 5.35 -5.63
N ILE A 82 -16.40 4.21 -5.19
CA ILE A 82 -15.65 3.17 -4.49
C ILE A 82 -15.63 1.93 -5.36
N PHE A 83 -14.47 1.33 -5.55
CA PHE A 83 -14.37 0.01 -6.15
C PHE A 83 -13.30 -0.83 -5.45
N GLY A 84 -13.50 -2.16 -5.45
CA GLY A 84 -12.54 -3.12 -4.93
C GLY A 84 -11.70 -3.70 -6.09
N SER A 85 -10.41 -3.85 -5.86
CA SER A 85 -9.52 -4.48 -6.83
C SER A 85 -8.41 -5.25 -6.10
N ILE A 86 -8.69 -6.48 -5.75
CA ILE A 86 -7.73 -7.33 -5.05
C ILE A 86 -7.14 -8.42 -5.96
N ASN A 87 -7.94 -8.87 -6.91
CA ASN A 87 -7.52 -9.87 -7.88
C ASN A 87 -6.98 -9.21 -9.14
N PHE A 88 -6.04 -9.88 -9.76
CA PHE A 88 -5.44 -9.44 -11.02
C PHE A 88 -5.71 -10.46 -12.14
N ARG A 89 -5.71 -10.00 -13.37
CA ARG A 89 -5.77 -10.81 -14.57
C ARG A 89 -4.36 -11.07 -15.08
N GLN A 90 -4.23 -12.00 -16.02
CA GLN A 90 -2.94 -12.34 -16.61
C GLN A 90 -2.26 -11.12 -17.25
N ASP A 91 -3.01 -10.31 -17.98
CA ASP A 91 -2.50 -9.09 -18.61
C ASP A 91 -1.98 -8.05 -17.62
N HIS A 92 -2.59 -7.94 -16.43
CA HIS A 92 -2.08 -7.08 -15.37
C HIS A 92 -0.74 -7.59 -14.82
N MET A 93 -0.56 -8.91 -14.72
CA MET A 93 0.69 -9.52 -14.28
C MET A 93 1.81 -9.28 -15.29
N GLU A 94 1.53 -9.50 -16.57
CA GLU A 94 2.49 -9.28 -17.66
C GLU A 94 2.97 -7.83 -17.69
N GLU A 95 2.04 -6.87 -17.56
CA GLU A 95 2.37 -5.45 -17.52
C GLU A 95 3.17 -5.09 -16.26
N ALA A 96 2.82 -5.65 -15.10
CA ALA A 96 3.57 -5.42 -13.86
C ALA A 96 5.00 -5.93 -13.98
N ILE A 97 5.21 -7.12 -14.54
CA ILE A 97 6.56 -7.67 -14.79
C ILE A 97 7.34 -6.75 -15.73
N ARG A 98 6.71 -6.27 -16.82
CA ARG A 98 7.33 -5.35 -17.76
C ARG A 98 7.78 -4.06 -17.07
N ILE A 99 6.91 -3.43 -16.28
CA ILE A 99 7.21 -2.20 -15.54
C ILE A 99 8.36 -2.43 -14.53
N LEU A 100 8.33 -3.56 -13.81
CA LEU A 100 9.38 -3.91 -12.85
C LEU A 100 10.74 -4.02 -13.53
N LEU A 101 10.81 -4.72 -14.66
CA LEU A 101 12.06 -4.91 -15.38
C LEU A 101 12.58 -3.64 -16.04
N ASP A 102 11.68 -2.80 -16.56
CA ASP A 102 12.07 -1.61 -17.33
C ASP A 102 12.41 -0.39 -16.45
N SER A 103 11.77 -0.26 -15.28
CA SER A 103 11.76 1.02 -14.59
C SER A 103 12.14 1.00 -13.11
N CYS A 104 12.01 -0.12 -12.42
CA CYS A 104 12.16 -0.16 -10.94
C CYS A 104 12.77 -1.46 -10.42
N TYR A 105 13.41 -2.25 -11.28
CA TYR A 105 13.97 -3.55 -10.86
C TYR A 105 14.97 -3.40 -9.71
N ASP A 106 15.94 -2.51 -9.86
CA ASP A 106 17.00 -2.33 -8.86
C ASP A 106 16.45 -1.83 -7.52
N GLU A 107 15.52 -0.86 -7.55
CA GLU A 107 14.91 -0.31 -6.35
C GLU A 107 14.05 -1.34 -5.60
N ILE A 108 13.38 -2.22 -6.32
CA ILE A 108 12.54 -3.25 -5.70
C ILE A 108 13.39 -4.40 -5.16
N VAL A 109 14.43 -4.79 -5.85
CA VAL A 109 15.37 -5.81 -5.37
C VAL A 109 16.04 -5.37 -4.06
N GLU A 110 16.35 -4.09 -3.89
CA GLU A 110 16.88 -3.54 -2.63
C GLU A 110 15.90 -3.69 -1.43
N LEU A 111 14.58 -3.87 -1.69
CA LEU A 111 13.58 -4.06 -0.64
C LEU A 111 13.40 -5.54 -0.24
N ILE A 112 14.04 -6.46 -0.96
CA ILE A 112 13.93 -7.89 -0.72
C ILE A 112 15.16 -8.35 0.07
N ASP A 113 14.93 -8.80 1.30
CA ASP A 113 15.93 -9.52 2.05
C ASP A 113 16.01 -10.97 1.53
N LYS A 114 17.23 -11.45 1.29
CA LYS A 114 17.46 -12.82 0.82
C LYS A 114 17.93 -13.64 2.00
N ASP A 115 17.23 -14.73 2.27
CA ASP A 115 17.61 -15.70 3.29
C ASP A 115 17.83 -17.09 2.67
N GLU A 116 18.86 -17.75 3.10
CA GLU A 116 19.13 -19.12 2.66
C GLU A 116 18.19 -20.09 3.39
N PHE A 117 17.85 -21.19 2.72
CA PHE A 117 17.13 -22.27 3.36
C PHE A 117 17.94 -22.81 4.54
N THR A 118 17.32 -22.84 5.71
CA THR A 118 17.92 -23.40 6.93
C THR A 118 17.25 -24.74 7.28
N GLU A 119 17.94 -25.56 8.08
CA GLU A 119 17.39 -26.83 8.58
C GLU A 119 16.16 -26.61 9.51
N ASP A 120 16.00 -25.41 10.03
CA ASP A 120 14.82 -24.99 10.83
C ASP A 120 14.06 -23.85 10.13
N PRO A 121 13.23 -24.16 9.14
CA PRO A 121 12.46 -23.15 8.41
C PRO A 121 11.43 -22.43 9.28
N VAL A 122 10.92 -23.06 10.35
CA VAL A 122 9.96 -22.43 11.27
C VAL A 122 10.62 -21.31 12.04
N ASN A 123 11.81 -21.55 12.58
CA ASN A 123 12.58 -20.54 13.30
C ASN A 123 13.01 -19.38 12.38
N ALA A 124 13.44 -19.69 11.16
CA ALA A 124 13.74 -18.67 10.15
C ALA A 124 12.51 -17.82 9.82
N TYR A 125 11.34 -18.45 9.69
CA TYR A 125 10.09 -17.78 9.43
C TYR A 125 9.70 -16.84 10.56
N GLU A 126 9.74 -17.31 11.81
CA GLU A 126 9.39 -16.52 12.98
C GLU A 126 10.35 -15.33 13.21
N ASN A 127 11.64 -15.56 13.06
CA ASN A 127 12.65 -14.53 13.31
C ASN A 127 12.81 -13.52 12.18
N LYS A 128 12.49 -13.88 10.95
CA LYS A 128 12.66 -13.02 9.78
C LYS A 128 11.36 -12.37 9.30
N ILE A 129 10.26 -13.10 9.33
CA ILE A 129 8.99 -12.63 8.76
C ILE A 129 8.10 -11.96 9.79
N TYR A 130 8.01 -12.52 11.00
CA TYR A 130 7.16 -11.99 12.06
C TYR A 130 7.89 -11.14 13.10
N ALA A 131 9.19 -11.05 13.04
CA ALA A 131 9.95 -10.23 13.97
C ALA A 131 9.63 -8.74 13.82
N LYS A 132 9.64 -8.03 14.95
CA LYS A 132 9.50 -6.57 14.92
C LYS A 132 10.69 -5.94 14.16
N GLY A 133 10.38 -5.20 13.10
CA GLY A 133 11.40 -4.62 12.21
C GLY A 133 11.84 -5.55 11.09
N ALA A 134 11.10 -6.65 10.85
CA ALA A 134 11.31 -7.51 9.70
C ALA A 134 11.34 -6.71 8.38
N PRO A 135 12.11 -7.17 7.39
CA PRO A 135 12.14 -6.55 6.07
C PRO A 135 10.77 -6.60 5.40
N MET A 136 10.53 -5.71 4.44
CA MET A 136 9.26 -5.63 3.72
C MET A 136 8.92 -6.93 2.99
N LYS A 137 9.93 -7.57 2.44
CA LYS A 137 9.83 -8.88 1.77
C LYS A 137 11.07 -9.71 2.10
N THR A 138 10.85 -11.01 2.29
CA THR A 138 11.94 -11.99 2.45
C THR A 138 11.79 -13.06 1.38
N ALA A 139 12.84 -13.28 0.62
CA ALA A 139 12.93 -14.39 -0.34
C ALA A 139 13.72 -15.52 0.27
N VAL A 140 13.10 -16.70 0.41
CA VAL A 140 13.79 -17.92 0.87
C VAL A 140 14.36 -18.64 -0.33
N ILE A 141 15.66 -18.83 -0.35
CA ILE A 141 16.38 -19.49 -1.44
C ILE A 141 16.48 -20.98 -1.13
N TRP A 142 15.78 -21.80 -1.91
CA TRP A 142 15.72 -23.25 -1.74
C TRP A 142 16.84 -23.98 -2.51
N ASN A 143 17.35 -23.37 -3.58
CA ASN A 143 18.38 -23.96 -4.41
C ASN A 143 19.16 -22.85 -5.12
N GLU A 144 20.47 -22.83 -4.92
CA GLU A 144 21.37 -21.85 -5.51
C GLU A 144 21.36 -21.82 -7.06
N GLN A 145 20.91 -22.89 -7.71
CA GLN A 145 20.81 -22.96 -9.17
C GLN A 145 19.76 -21.98 -9.76
N TYR A 146 18.89 -21.41 -8.95
CA TYR A 146 17.84 -20.47 -9.36
C TYR A 146 18.08 -19.03 -8.89
N ILE A 147 19.29 -18.74 -8.42
CA ILE A 147 19.70 -17.36 -8.14
C ILE A 147 20.08 -16.71 -9.47
N ILE A 148 19.19 -15.83 -9.95
CA ILE A 148 19.44 -14.99 -11.14
C ILE A 148 20.18 -13.74 -10.71
#